data_d1b107721dc8cd8a3729b0b829de2923
#
_entry.id   d1b107721dc8cd8a3729b0b829de2923
#
_cell.length_a   1.000
_cell.length_b   1.000
_cell.length_c   1.000
_cell.angle_alpha   90.00
_cell.angle_beta   90.00
_cell.angle_gamma   90.00
#
_symmetry.space_group_name_H-M   'P 1'
#
loop_
_entity.id
_entity.type
_entity.pdbx_description
1 polymer ?
#
loop_
_entity_poly.entity_id
_entity_poly.type
_entity_poly.pdbx_seq_one_letter_code
_entity_poly.pdbx_strand_id
1 'polypeptide(L)'
;LIVLEQAMALEADGPDLRLRLAALLHDIGKPKTRRFEKDGRVSFHHHEVVGAKMTKKRMTALKYSNELVKDVSRLVELHLRFHGYGTGEWTDSAVRRYVRDAGPLLDRLHKLTRSDCTTRNKRKANALSRAYDGLEERIARLQEQEELDAIRPDLDGNEIMEILGVGPGPVIGQAYKFLLELRLENGPTERDAAAAALKEWWAAQNADS
;
A
#
# COMPACT_ATOMS: atom_id res chain seq x y z
N LEU A 1 16.93 -2.26 17.44
CA LEU A 1 17.27 -3.67 17.10
C LEU A 1 16.12 -4.64 17.38
N ILE A 2 15.24 -4.40 18.37
CA ILE A 2 14.11 -5.29 18.70
C ILE A 2 13.25 -5.62 17.46
N VAL A 3 12.89 -4.61 16.66
CA VAL A 3 12.09 -4.81 15.43
C VAL A 3 12.81 -5.72 14.42
N LEU A 4 14.13 -5.57 14.27
CA LEU A 4 14.92 -6.44 13.42
C LEU A 4 14.92 -7.90 13.92
N GLU A 5 15.11 -8.10 15.23
CA GLU A 5 15.08 -9.44 15.84
C GLU A 5 13.70 -10.09 15.68
N GLN A 6 12.62 -9.32 15.87
CA GLN A 6 11.25 -9.78 15.65
C GLN A 6 10.98 -10.11 14.18
N ALA A 7 11.51 -9.29 13.25
CA ALA A 7 11.39 -9.57 11.81
C ALA A 7 12.12 -10.86 11.41
N MET A 8 13.32 -11.07 11.93
CA MET A 8 14.09 -12.30 11.71
C MET A 8 13.38 -13.54 12.26
N ALA A 9 12.65 -13.42 13.38
CA ALA A 9 11.85 -14.50 13.94
C ALA A 9 10.64 -14.90 13.07
N LEU A 10 10.20 -14.02 12.16
CA LEU A 10 9.09 -14.27 11.20
C LEU A 10 9.56 -14.83 9.86
N GLU A 11 10.87 -15.03 9.67
CA GLU A 11 11.41 -15.61 8.45
C GLU A 11 11.18 -17.14 8.45
N ALA A 12 10.40 -17.65 7.48
CA ALA A 12 10.10 -19.08 7.37
C ALA A 12 11.10 -19.81 6.44
N ASP A 13 11.49 -19.16 5.33
CA ASP A 13 12.24 -19.79 4.22
C ASP A 13 13.72 -19.38 4.19
N GLY A 14 14.25 -18.97 5.33
CA GLY A 14 15.63 -18.49 5.47
C GLY A 14 15.75 -16.97 5.46
N PRO A 15 16.98 -16.42 5.48
CA PRO A 15 17.22 -15.00 5.64
C PRO A 15 16.65 -14.13 4.52
N ASP A 16 15.77 -13.19 4.85
CA ASP A 16 15.19 -12.22 3.91
C ASP A 16 15.85 -10.85 4.06
N LEU A 17 16.82 -10.55 3.20
CA LEU A 17 17.56 -9.29 3.26
C LEU A 17 16.64 -8.05 3.06
N ARG A 18 15.57 -8.15 2.26
CA ARG A 18 14.61 -7.06 2.05
C ARG A 18 13.89 -6.73 3.35
N LEU A 19 13.38 -7.76 4.02
CA LEU A 19 12.69 -7.62 5.30
C LEU A 19 13.61 -7.06 6.39
N ARG A 20 14.82 -7.60 6.51
CA ARG A 20 15.81 -7.17 7.51
C ARG A 20 16.21 -5.72 7.33
N LEU A 21 16.50 -5.29 6.09
CA LEU A 21 16.85 -3.90 5.81
C LEU A 21 15.65 -2.96 6.03
N ALA A 22 14.44 -3.38 5.68
CA ALA A 22 13.24 -2.60 5.95
C ALA A 22 13.02 -2.44 7.47
N ALA A 23 13.13 -3.51 8.25
CA ALA A 23 13.04 -3.49 9.71
C ALA A 23 14.11 -2.60 10.36
N LEU A 24 15.32 -2.58 9.82
CA LEU A 24 16.40 -1.71 10.31
C LEU A 24 16.14 -0.23 10.00
N LEU A 25 15.54 0.07 8.84
CA LEU A 25 15.45 1.43 8.29
C LEU A 25 14.04 2.06 8.41
N HIS A 26 13.00 1.31 8.85
CA HIS A 26 11.61 1.79 8.84
C HIS A 26 11.42 3.16 9.51
N ASP A 27 12.14 3.39 10.58
CA ASP A 27 12.08 4.60 11.41
C ASP A 27 13.16 5.66 11.12
N ILE A 28 13.97 5.49 10.08
CA ILE A 28 15.09 6.39 9.75
C ILE A 28 14.65 7.84 9.53
N GLY A 29 13.38 8.07 9.21
CA GLY A 29 12.79 9.40 9.02
C GLY A 29 12.46 10.14 10.31
N LYS A 30 12.31 9.47 11.45
CA LYS A 30 11.88 10.07 12.73
C LYS A 30 12.73 11.26 13.19
N PRO A 31 14.08 11.23 13.14
CA PRO A 31 14.87 12.39 13.56
C PRO A 31 14.58 13.66 12.77
N LYS A 32 14.28 13.53 11.47
CA LYS A 32 13.97 14.67 10.58
C LYS A 32 12.55 15.21 10.72
N THR A 33 11.63 14.38 11.17
CA THR A 33 10.20 14.72 11.24
C THR A 33 9.75 15.01 12.68
N ARG A 34 10.66 14.90 13.65
CA ARG A 34 10.35 15.16 15.05
C ARG A 34 9.86 16.60 15.26
N ARG A 35 8.70 16.74 15.90
CA ARG A 35 8.11 18.01 16.32
C ARG A 35 7.68 17.92 17.77
N PHE A 36 7.78 19.03 18.47
CA PHE A 36 7.24 19.20 19.82
C PHE A 36 5.88 19.91 19.68
N GLU A 37 4.83 19.23 20.06
CA GLU A 37 3.48 19.75 20.02
C GLU A 37 3.22 20.70 21.20
N LYS A 38 2.17 21.54 21.08
CA LYS A 38 1.83 22.53 22.12
C LYS A 38 1.49 21.90 23.49
N ASP A 39 1.03 20.66 23.49
CA ASP A 39 0.68 19.87 24.68
C ASP A 39 1.85 19.09 25.27
N GLY A 40 3.07 19.32 24.79
CA GLY A 40 4.29 18.66 25.24
C GLY A 40 4.54 17.28 24.66
N ARG A 41 3.65 16.76 23.81
CA ARG A 41 3.87 15.49 23.09
C ARG A 41 4.88 15.68 21.97
N VAL A 42 5.53 14.57 21.59
CA VAL A 42 6.42 14.52 20.43
C VAL A 42 5.71 13.76 19.30
N SER A 43 5.69 14.35 18.12
CA SER A 43 5.13 13.75 16.92
C SER A 43 6.20 13.53 15.84
N PHE A 44 5.90 12.62 14.90
CA PHE A 44 6.78 12.23 13.78
C PHE A 44 5.97 12.11 12.47
N HIS A 45 5.12 13.08 12.20
CA HIS A 45 4.25 13.03 11.02
C HIS A 45 5.05 12.87 9.73
N HIS A 46 4.56 11.96 8.87
CA HIS A 46 5.13 11.63 7.56
C HIS A 46 6.57 11.09 7.60
N HIS A 47 6.98 10.47 8.74
CA HIS A 47 8.31 9.88 8.82
C HIS A 47 8.49 8.69 7.87
N GLU A 48 7.43 8.01 7.48
CA GLU A 48 7.43 6.93 6.48
C GLU A 48 7.82 7.44 5.10
N VAL A 49 7.27 8.58 4.65
CA VAL A 49 7.58 9.18 3.34
C VAL A 49 9.01 9.75 3.33
N VAL A 50 9.38 10.47 4.39
CA VAL A 50 10.73 11.01 4.54
C VAL A 50 11.74 9.88 4.69
N GLY A 51 11.41 8.85 5.45
CA GLY A 51 12.21 7.64 5.66
C GLY A 51 12.46 6.88 4.37
N ALA A 52 11.46 6.70 3.52
CA ALA A 52 11.61 6.05 2.22
C ALA A 52 12.63 6.79 1.33
N LYS A 53 12.55 8.13 1.26
CA LYS A 53 13.53 8.94 0.52
C LYS A 53 14.95 8.83 1.10
N MET A 54 15.09 8.81 2.42
CA MET A 54 16.37 8.64 3.10
C MET A 54 16.95 7.25 2.88
N THR A 55 16.11 6.20 2.97
CA THR A 55 16.46 4.80 2.69
C THR A 55 16.99 4.67 1.27
N LYS A 56 16.25 5.17 0.27
CA LYS A 56 16.68 5.18 -1.13
C LYS A 56 18.06 5.83 -1.29
N LYS A 57 18.24 7.03 -0.77
CA LYS A 57 19.53 7.75 -0.85
C LYS A 57 20.67 6.97 -0.19
N ARG A 58 20.43 6.42 1.02
CA ARG A 58 21.45 5.68 1.78
C ARG A 58 21.86 4.39 1.10
N MET A 59 20.89 3.58 0.67
CA MET A 59 21.14 2.30 0.03
C MET A 59 21.80 2.46 -1.35
N THR A 60 21.42 3.48 -2.13
CA THR A 60 22.08 3.83 -3.39
C THR A 60 23.55 4.21 -3.15
N ALA A 61 23.84 5.01 -2.13
CA ALA A 61 25.22 5.36 -1.77
C ALA A 61 26.05 4.14 -1.33
N LEU A 62 25.40 3.12 -0.72
CA LEU A 62 26.02 1.85 -0.34
C LEU A 62 26.10 0.84 -1.50
N LYS A 63 25.72 1.25 -2.73
CA LYS A 63 25.81 0.44 -3.94
C LYS A 63 24.95 -0.84 -3.95
N TYR A 64 23.84 -0.85 -3.21
CA TYR A 64 22.83 -1.91 -3.35
C TYR A 64 22.19 -1.88 -4.75
N SER A 65 21.68 -3.02 -5.22
CA SER A 65 20.97 -3.10 -6.50
C SER A 65 19.72 -2.20 -6.51
N ASN A 66 19.37 -1.67 -7.70
CA ASN A 66 18.21 -0.80 -7.85
C ASN A 66 16.90 -1.48 -7.41
N GLU A 67 16.77 -2.77 -7.67
CA GLU A 67 15.63 -3.59 -7.25
C GLU A 67 15.52 -3.61 -5.72
N LEU A 68 16.60 -3.97 -5.02
CA LEU A 68 16.62 -4.01 -3.56
C LEU A 68 16.34 -2.62 -2.94
N VAL A 69 16.92 -1.56 -3.52
CA VAL A 69 16.66 -0.17 -3.10
C VAL A 69 15.19 0.19 -3.26
N LYS A 70 14.57 -0.17 -4.38
CA LYS A 70 13.15 0.06 -4.66
C LYS A 70 12.27 -0.66 -3.64
N ASP A 71 12.49 -1.96 -3.44
CA ASP A 71 11.68 -2.81 -2.58
C ASP A 71 11.76 -2.37 -1.11
N VAL A 72 12.96 -2.16 -0.59
CA VAL A 72 13.15 -1.72 0.81
C VAL A 72 12.58 -0.33 1.04
N SER A 73 12.79 0.61 0.10
CA SER A 73 12.22 1.96 0.21
C SER A 73 10.68 1.92 0.19
N ARG A 74 10.10 1.03 -0.61
CA ARG A 74 8.64 0.84 -0.66
C ARG A 74 8.10 0.25 0.64
N LEU A 75 8.76 -0.74 1.22
CA LEU A 75 8.38 -1.29 2.53
C LEU A 75 8.43 -0.21 3.63
N VAL A 76 9.48 0.62 3.65
CA VAL A 76 9.59 1.74 4.59
C VAL A 76 8.46 2.76 4.37
N GLU A 77 8.09 3.06 3.13
CA GLU A 77 6.96 3.97 2.82
C GLU A 77 5.62 3.44 3.33
N LEU A 78 5.42 2.13 3.24
CA LEU A 78 4.13 1.51 3.53
C LEU A 78 3.96 1.04 4.98
N HIS A 79 5.02 1.02 5.81
CA HIS A 79 4.97 0.36 7.11
C HIS A 79 3.89 0.90 8.06
N LEU A 80 3.45 2.14 7.90
CA LEU A 80 2.36 2.74 8.68
C LEU A 80 0.96 2.53 8.08
N ARG A 81 0.84 1.93 6.89
CA ARG A 81 -0.46 1.77 6.21
C ARG A 81 -1.46 0.93 7.00
N PHE A 82 -0.97 0.04 7.86
CA PHE A 82 -1.82 -0.78 8.73
C PHE A 82 -2.46 0.02 9.87
N HIS A 83 -1.93 1.18 10.25
CA HIS A 83 -2.49 1.97 11.35
C HIS A 83 -3.94 2.37 11.04
N GLY A 84 -4.82 2.11 11.99
CA GLY A 84 -6.27 2.29 11.83
C GLY A 84 -7.03 0.98 11.57
N TYR A 85 -6.39 -0.09 11.11
CA TYR A 85 -7.06 -1.37 11.00
C TYR A 85 -7.47 -1.89 12.40
N GLY A 86 -8.72 -2.33 12.54
CA GLY A 86 -9.27 -2.75 13.84
C GLY A 86 -9.98 -1.64 14.61
N THR A 87 -9.95 -0.39 14.16
CA THR A 87 -10.79 0.71 14.65
C THR A 87 -12.18 0.75 13.98
N GLY A 88 -12.41 -0.13 13.00
CA GLY A 88 -13.65 -0.19 12.21
C GLY A 88 -13.66 0.69 10.96
N GLU A 89 -12.57 1.37 10.67
CA GLU A 89 -12.47 2.36 9.57
C GLU A 89 -12.07 1.73 8.22
N TRP A 90 -11.57 0.48 8.21
CA TRP A 90 -11.15 -0.17 6.97
C TRP A 90 -12.31 -0.77 6.20
N THR A 91 -12.56 -0.23 5.01
CA THR A 91 -13.49 -0.76 4.00
C THR A 91 -12.79 -1.78 3.10
N ASP A 92 -13.55 -2.53 2.29
CA ASP A 92 -12.96 -3.42 1.26
C ASP A 92 -12.15 -2.62 0.24
N SER A 93 -12.58 -1.41 -0.09
CA SER A 93 -11.82 -0.46 -0.90
C SER A 93 -10.43 -0.15 -0.30
N ALA A 94 -10.34 0.08 1.01
CA ALA A 94 -9.07 0.31 1.68
C ALA A 94 -8.17 -0.94 1.65
N VAL A 95 -8.75 -2.15 1.80
CA VAL A 95 -8.01 -3.42 1.70
C VAL A 95 -7.49 -3.63 0.27
N ARG A 96 -8.31 -3.39 -0.76
CA ARG A 96 -7.86 -3.47 -2.17
C ARG A 96 -6.69 -2.54 -2.44
N ARG A 97 -6.77 -1.28 -1.97
CA ARG A 97 -5.66 -0.30 -2.10
C ARG A 97 -4.41 -0.76 -1.36
N TYR A 98 -4.56 -1.32 -0.17
CA TYR A 98 -3.44 -1.83 0.60
C TYR A 98 -2.71 -2.96 -0.14
N VAL A 99 -3.43 -3.97 -0.64
CA VAL A 99 -2.88 -5.09 -1.41
C VAL A 99 -2.21 -4.60 -2.68
N ARG A 100 -2.88 -3.75 -3.46
CA ARG A 100 -2.32 -3.17 -4.70
C ARG A 100 -1.04 -2.38 -4.43
N ASP A 101 -1.03 -1.55 -3.39
CA ASP A 101 0.11 -0.69 -3.08
C ASP A 101 1.32 -1.51 -2.60
N ALA A 102 1.09 -2.62 -1.92
CA ALA A 102 2.13 -3.54 -1.48
C ALA A 102 2.62 -4.43 -2.64
N GLY A 103 1.72 -4.88 -3.52
CA GLY A 103 2.04 -5.78 -4.63
C GLY A 103 2.82 -7.02 -4.15
N PRO A 104 3.92 -7.38 -4.81
CA PRO A 104 4.71 -8.58 -4.45
C PRO A 104 5.43 -8.46 -3.09
N LEU A 105 5.35 -7.33 -2.43
CA LEU A 105 5.93 -7.09 -1.11
C LEU A 105 4.94 -7.32 0.04
N LEU A 106 3.71 -7.76 -0.23
CA LEU A 106 2.63 -7.86 0.74
C LEU A 106 3.00 -8.71 1.95
N ASP A 107 3.52 -9.92 1.76
CA ASP A 107 3.97 -10.80 2.84
C ASP A 107 5.07 -10.13 3.70
N ARG A 108 6.06 -9.49 3.06
CA ARG A 108 7.10 -8.75 3.77
C ARG A 108 6.56 -7.54 4.54
N LEU A 109 5.55 -6.87 3.98
CA LEU A 109 4.90 -5.75 4.65
C LEU A 109 4.14 -6.23 5.89
N HIS A 110 3.43 -7.37 5.83
CA HIS A 110 2.80 -7.99 7.00
C HIS A 110 3.83 -8.35 8.07
N LYS A 111 4.92 -9.02 7.71
CA LYS A 111 6.01 -9.34 8.65
C LYS A 111 6.65 -8.10 9.26
N LEU A 112 6.89 -7.05 8.47
CA LEU A 112 7.44 -5.78 8.95
C LEU A 112 6.50 -5.10 9.96
N THR A 113 5.21 -4.98 9.65
CA THR A 113 4.24 -4.34 10.55
C THR A 113 3.98 -5.14 11.81
N ARG A 114 3.98 -6.48 11.75
CA ARG A 114 3.92 -7.36 12.93
C ARG A 114 5.16 -7.20 13.81
N SER A 115 6.35 -7.09 13.22
CA SER A 115 7.61 -6.91 13.95
C SER A 115 7.78 -5.54 14.57
N ASP A 116 7.08 -4.52 14.10
CA ASP A 116 7.10 -3.17 14.70
C ASP A 116 6.22 -3.07 15.96
N CYS A 117 5.53 -4.15 16.35
CA CYS A 117 4.80 -4.22 17.60
C CYS A 117 5.76 -4.35 18.80
N THR A 118 6.26 -3.21 19.29
CA THR A 118 7.24 -3.17 20.42
C THR A 118 6.59 -2.86 21.78
N THR A 119 5.25 -2.89 21.88
CA THR A 119 4.55 -2.57 23.12
C THR A 119 4.76 -3.63 24.20
N ARG A 120 5.10 -3.21 25.44
CA ARG A 120 5.18 -4.09 26.62
C ARG A 120 3.79 -4.45 27.20
N ASN A 121 2.74 -3.78 26.77
CA ASN A 121 1.39 -4.06 27.21
C ASN A 121 0.83 -5.28 26.46
N LYS A 122 0.76 -6.43 27.15
CA LYS A 122 0.27 -7.71 26.59
C LYS A 122 -1.14 -7.60 26.00
N ARG A 123 -2.04 -6.81 26.61
CA ARG A 123 -3.41 -6.63 26.11
C ARG A 123 -3.40 -5.89 24.76
N LYS A 124 -2.56 -4.84 24.64
CA LYS A 124 -2.39 -4.11 23.37
C LYS A 124 -1.72 -4.98 22.31
N ALA A 125 -0.69 -5.72 22.67
CA ALA A 125 -0.01 -6.65 21.75
C ALA A 125 -0.98 -7.70 21.19
N ASN A 126 -1.78 -8.33 22.05
CA ASN A 126 -2.76 -9.33 21.64
C ASN A 126 -3.89 -8.73 20.79
N ALA A 127 -4.34 -7.50 21.07
CA ALA A 127 -5.33 -6.83 20.27
C ALA A 127 -4.78 -6.52 18.85
N LEU A 128 -3.54 -6.08 18.78
CA LEU A 128 -2.86 -5.79 17.51
C LEU A 128 -2.62 -7.08 16.71
N SER A 129 -2.19 -8.18 17.35
CA SER A 129 -2.04 -9.47 16.68
C SER A 129 -3.35 -9.93 16.04
N ARG A 130 -4.47 -9.87 16.78
CA ARG A 130 -5.80 -10.21 16.22
C ARG A 130 -6.21 -9.30 15.07
N ALA A 131 -5.84 -8.03 15.12
CA ALA A 131 -6.11 -7.10 14.03
C ALA A 131 -5.32 -7.46 12.76
N TYR A 132 -4.06 -7.88 12.89
CA TYR A 132 -3.27 -8.40 11.78
C TYR A 132 -3.89 -9.67 11.19
N ASP A 133 -4.24 -10.63 12.05
CA ASP A 133 -4.88 -11.88 11.61
C ASP A 133 -6.19 -11.60 10.87
N GLY A 134 -7.03 -10.73 11.40
CA GLY A 134 -8.28 -10.32 10.75
C GLY A 134 -8.10 -9.59 9.42
N LEU A 135 -7.02 -8.80 9.25
CA LEU A 135 -6.68 -8.21 7.95
C LEU A 135 -6.27 -9.29 6.93
N GLU A 136 -5.41 -10.22 7.33
CA GLU A 136 -4.94 -11.29 6.45
C GLU A 136 -6.09 -12.21 6.03
N GLU A 137 -6.99 -12.59 6.94
CA GLU A 137 -8.22 -13.34 6.62
C GLU A 137 -9.13 -12.57 5.64
N ARG A 138 -9.26 -11.26 5.84
CA ARG A 138 -10.08 -10.43 4.95
C ARG A 138 -9.46 -10.31 3.56
N ILE A 139 -8.14 -10.17 3.47
CA ILE A 139 -7.40 -10.16 2.20
C ILE A 139 -7.62 -11.51 1.49
N ALA A 140 -7.43 -12.64 2.18
CA ALA A 140 -7.62 -13.97 1.60
C ALA A 140 -9.04 -14.14 1.02
N ARG A 141 -10.06 -13.72 1.77
CA ARG A 141 -11.46 -13.77 1.30
C ARG A 141 -11.69 -12.91 0.07
N LEU A 142 -11.15 -11.69 0.03
CA LEU A 142 -11.27 -10.82 -1.14
C LEU A 142 -10.47 -11.35 -2.33
N GLN A 143 -9.31 -11.96 -2.11
CA GLN A 143 -8.53 -12.62 -3.16
C GLN A 143 -9.30 -13.75 -3.83
N GLU A 144 -9.99 -14.58 -3.05
CA GLU A 144 -10.86 -15.66 -3.58
C GLU A 144 -12.04 -15.11 -4.41
N GLN A 145 -12.59 -13.95 -4.03
CA GLN A 145 -13.74 -13.35 -4.68
C GLN A 145 -13.41 -12.49 -5.90
N GLU A 146 -12.26 -11.84 -5.91
CA GLU A 146 -11.99 -10.68 -6.78
C GLU A 146 -10.67 -10.75 -7.55
N GLU A 147 -9.88 -11.81 -7.43
CA GLU A 147 -8.54 -11.90 -8.02
C GLU A 147 -7.68 -10.65 -7.70
N LEU A 148 -7.56 -10.28 -6.42
CA LEU A 148 -6.90 -9.05 -5.97
C LEU A 148 -5.48 -8.84 -6.48
N ASP A 149 -4.74 -9.92 -6.73
CA ASP A 149 -3.34 -9.86 -7.18
C ASP A 149 -3.20 -9.27 -8.59
N ALA A 150 -4.31 -9.26 -9.36
CA ALA A 150 -4.38 -8.77 -10.72
C ALA A 150 -5.37 -7.60 -10.87
N ILE A 151 -5.54 -6.75 -9.84
CA ILE A 151 -6.46 -5.60 -9.92
C ILE A 151 -6.08 -4.69 -11.07
N ARG A 152 -6.95 -4.67 -12.07
CA ARG A 152 -6.89 -3.83 -13.26
C ARG A 152 -8.30 -3.32 -13.57
N PRO A 153 -8.45 -2.27 -14.35
CA PRO A 153 -9.76 -1.85 -14.84
C PRO A 153 -10.50 -2.96 -15.58
N ASP A 154 -11.81 -2.94 -15.51
CA ASP A 154 -12.68 -3.91 -16.20
C ASP A 154 -12.73 -3.69 -17.73
N LEU A 155 -12.14 -2.58 -18.23
CA LEU A 155 -11.92 -2.26 -19.64
C LEU A 155 -10.43 -2.02 -19.90
N ASP A 156 -9.94 -2.51 -21.04
CA ASP A 156 -8.57 -2.25 -21.48
C ASP A 156 -8.46 -0.94 -22.31
N GLY A 157 -7.22 -0.59 -22.69
CA GLY A 157 -6.98 0.66 -23.44
C GLY A 157 -7.62 0.70 -24.83
N ASN A 158 -7.78 -0.46 -25.51
CA ASN A 158 -8.42 -0.53 -26.83
C ASN A 158 -9.92 -0.33 -26.71
N GLU A 159 -10.53 -0.97 -25.71
CA GLU A 159 -11.95 -0.82 -25.38
C GLU A 159 -12.30 0.61 -25.00
N ILE A 160 -11.43 1.27 -24.21
CA ILE A 160 -11.58 2.69 -23.87
C ILE A 160 -11.56 3.55 -25.12
N MET A 161 -10.63 3.32 -26.05
CA MET A 161 -10.56 4.06 -27.32
C MET A 161 -11.83 3.87 -28.17
N GLU A 162 -12.30 2.63 -28.27
CA GLU A 162 -13.53 2.28 -29.01
C GLU A 162 -14.78 2.96 -28.42
N ILE A 163 -14.95 2.85 -27.09
CA ILE A 163 -16.13 3.39 -26.38
C ILE A 163 -16.17 4.93 -26.47
N LEU A 164 -15.03 5.59 -26.36
CA LEU A 164 -14.94 7.05 -26.38
C LEU A 164 -14.80 7.63 -27.79
N GLY A 165 -14.53 6.81 -28.82
CA GLY A 165 -14.29 7.25 -30.18
C GLY A 165 -13.03 8.12 -30.33
N VAL A 166 -11.98 7.87 -29.54
CA VAL A 166 -10.74 8.65 -29.51
C VAL A 166 -9.53 7.80 -29.88
N GLY A 167 -8.50 8.43 -30.41
CA GLY A 167 -7.21 7.78 -30.70
C GLY A 167 -6.31 7.66 -29.46
N PRO A 168 -5.13 7.00 -29.60
CA PRO A 168 -4.14 6.93 -28.53
C PRO A 168 -3.72 8.31 -28.05
N GLY A 169 -3.72 8.53 -26.73
CA GLY A 169 -3.35 9.82 -26.15
C GLY A 169 -3.48 9.88 -24.63
N PRO A 170 -3.17 11.03 -24.01
CA PRO A 170 -3.22 11.20 -22.55
C PRO A 170 -4.59 10.90 -21.94
N VAL A 171 -5.68 11.09 -22.68
CA VAL A 171 -7.07 10.80 -22.29
C VAL A 171 -7.23 9.33 -21.91
N ILE A 172 -6.61 8.40 -22.65
CA ILE A 172 -6.69 6.96 -22.34
C ILE A 172 -6.08 6.67 -20.97
N GLY A 173 -4.96 7.30 -20.64
CA GLY A 173 -4.34 7.16 -19.32
C GLY A 173 -5.21 7.71 -18.18
N GLN A 174 -5.92 8.82 -18.43
CA GLN A 174 -6.88 9.40 -17.46
C GLN A 174 -8.10 8.50 -17.28
N ALA A 175 -8.68 8.02 -18.38
CA ALA A 175 -9.80 7.08 -18.37
C ALA A 175 -9.44 5.76 -17.67
N TYR A 176 -8.27 5.20 -17.98
CA TYR A 176 -7.75 4.01 -17.32
C TYR A 176 -7.61 4.21 -15.81
N LYS A 177 -7.09 5.36 -15.39
CA LYS A 177 -6.97 5.71 -13.97
C LYS A 177 -8.34 5.83 -13.30
N PHE A 178 -9.31 6.48 -13.95
CA PHE A 178 -10.68 6.60 -13.46
C PHE A 178 -11.31 5.22 -13.25
N LEU A 179 -11.25 4.34 -14.25
CA LEU A 179 -11.78 2.98 -14.15
C LEU A 179 -11.08 2.14 -13.08
N LEU A 180 -9.76 2.34 -12.90
CA LEU A 180 -9.02 1.67 -11.83
C LEU A 180 -9.49 2.13 -10.44
N GLU A 181 -9.74 3.42 -10.24
CA GLU A 181 -10.28 3.93 -8.98
C GLU A 181 -11.70 3.39 -8.75
N LEU A 182 -12.53 3.31 -9.80
CA LEU A 182 -13.86 2.71 -9.73
C LEU A 182 -13.80 1.24 -9.28
N ARG A 183 -12.88 0.46 -9.88
CA ARG A 183 -12.64 -0.94 -9.52
C ARG A 183 -12.18 -1.11 -8.07
N LEU A 184 -11.29 -0.24 -7.59
CA LEU A 184 -10.79 -0.26 -6.21
C LEU A 184 -11.89 0.08 -5.20
N GLU A 185 -12.79 0.98 -5.56
CA GLU A 185 -13.88 1.41 -4.68
C GLU A 185 -14.97 0.35 -4.58
N ASN A 186 -15.47 -0.13 -5.72
CA ASN A 186 -16.67 -0.96 -5.80
C ASN A 186 -16.39 -2.46 -5.93
N GLY A 187 -15.15 -2.87 -6.24
CA GLY A 187 -14.83 -4.25 -6.62
C GLY A 187 -15.08 -4.51 -8.11
N PRO A 188 -15.15 -5.80 -8.54
CA PRO A 188 -15.44 -6.18 -9.92
C PRO A 188 -16.76 -5.58 -10.39
N THR A 189 -16.74 -5.03 -11.61
CA THR A 189 -17.95 -4.44 -12.23
C THR A 189 -18.21 -5.14 -13.56
N GLU A 190 -19.47 -5.34 -13.89
CA GLU A 190 -19.86 -5.83 -15.21
C GLU A 190 -19.38 -4.85 -16.31
N ARG A 191 -18.96 -5.41 -17.45
CA ARG A 191 -18.37 -4.65 -18.55
C ARG A 191 -19.25 -3.49 -19.04
N ASP A 192 -20.56 -3.73 -19.13
CA ASP A 192 -21.51 -2.71 -19.58
C ASP A 192 -21.64 -1.56 -18.56
N ALA A 193 -21.58 -1.88 -17.26
CA ALA A 193 -21.61 -0.88 -16.21
C ALA A 193 -20.33 -0.03 -16.20
N ALA A 194 -19.17 -0.66 -16.41
CA ALA A 194 -17.89 0.06 -16.55
C ALA A 194 -17.92 0.98 -17.78
N ALA A 195 -18.48 0.52 -18.90
CA ALA A 195 -18.62 1.31 -20.12
C ALA A 195 -19.58 2.51 -19.93
N ALA A 196 -20.68 2.33 -19.21
CA ALA A 196 -21.61 3.40 -18.87
C ALA A 196 -20.93 4.47 -18.00
N ALA A 197 -20.26 4.05 -16.94
CA ALA A 197 -19.50 4.96 -16.06
C ALA A 197 -18.39 5.72 -16.81
N LEU A 198 -17.71 5.06 -17.74
CA LEU A 198 -16.69 5.70 -18.60
C LEU A 198 -17.29 6.80 -19.48
N LYS A 199 -18.47 6.56 -20.09
CA LYS A 199 -19.17 7.56 -20.91
C LYS A 199 -19.63 8.76 -20.09
N GLU A 200 -20.16 8.53 -18.89
CA GLU A 200 -20.55 9.60 -17.98
C GLU A 200 -19.35 10.45 -17.55
N TRP A 201 -18.26 9.81 -17.17
CA TRP A 201 -17.01 10.49 -16.85
C TRP A 201 -16.52 11.35 -18.02
N TRP A 202 -16.53 10.81 -19.26
CA TRP A 202 -16.10 11.53 -20.45
C TRP A 202 -16.98 12.73 -20.78
N ALA A 203 -18.32 12.58 -20.65
CA ALA A 203 -19.25 13.68 -20.84
C ALA A 203 -19.01 14.83 -19.85
N ALA A 204 -18.73 14.50 -18.57
CA ALA A 204 -18.42 15.51 -17.57
C ALA A 204 -17.13 16.28 -17.88
N GLN A 205 -16.06 15.60 -18.36
CA GLN A 205 -14.80 16.26 -18.74
C GLN A 205 -14.96 17.24 -19.90
N ASN A 206 -15.89 16.97 -20.84
CA ASN A 206 -16.13 17.80 -22.01
C ASN A 206 -17.17 18.91 -21.77
N ALA A 207 -17.92 18.86 -20.67
CA ALA A 207 -18.87 19.92 -20.29
C ALA A 207 -18.18 21.13 -19.64
N ASP A 208 -16.99 20.92 -19.08
CA ASP A 208 -16.18 21.96 -18.40
C ASP A 208 -15.11 22.58 -19.33
N SER A 209 -15.07 22.21 -20.63
CA SER A 209 -14.15 22.71 -21.65
C SER A 209 -14.85 23.59 -22.67
#